data_e16360cd1c4b7272c024b13f7ef27e4f
#
_entry.id   e16360cd1c4b7272c024b13f7ef27e4f
#
_cell.length_a   1.000
_cell.length_b   1.000
_cell.length_c   1.000
_cell.angle_alpha   90.00
_cell.angle_beta   90.00
_cell.angle_gamma   90.00
#
_symmetry.space_group_name_H-M   'P 1'
#
loop_
_entity.id
_entity.type
_entity.pdbx_description
1 polymer ?
#
loop_
_entity_poly.entity_id
_entity_poly.type
_entity_poly.pdbx_seq_one_letter_code
_entity_poly.pdbx_strand_id
1 'polypeptide(L)'
;SNASRGLGDVYKRQGLDMMKSEKPDLVLMDMGLPVVDGWDATTQAKADPEISSIPIIALTAHALESDKQKALDCGADDFDTKPVDFKRLLSKIDSFLA
;
A
#
# COMPACT_ATOMS: atom_id res chain seq x y z
N SER A 1 19.51 -2.90 -11.31
CA SER A 1 20.36 -1.85 -11.87
C SER A 1 19.82 -0.46 -11.52
N ASN A 2 20.62 0.56 -11.79
CA ASN A 2 20.24 1.93 -11.51
C ASN A 2 19.01 2.38 -12.31
N ALA A 3 18.83 1.85 -13.53
CA ALA A 3 17.68 2.19 -14.37
C ALA A 3 16.37 1.70 -13.73
N SER A 4 16.35 0.45 -13.24
CA SER A 4 15.16 -0.09 -12.55
C SER A 4 14.87 0.68 -11.27
N ARG A 5 15.90 1.05 -10.53
CA ARG A 5 15.75 1.81 -9.29
C ARG A 5 15.19 3.21 -9.58
N GLY A 6 15.69 3.90 -10.62
CA GLY A 6 15.17 5.20 -11.01
C GLY A 6 13.72 5.13 -11.45
N LEU A 7 13.34 4.06 -12.18
CA LEU A 7 11.97 3.86 -12.61
C LEU A 7 11.04 3.62 -11.43
N GLY A 8 11.48 2.81 -10.47
CA GLY A 8 10.71 2.57 -9.25
C GLY A 8 10.46 3.85 -8.46
N ASP A 9 11.47 4.71 -8.35
CA ASP A 9 11.34 6.00 -7.66
C ASP A 9 10.34 6.92 -8.39
N VAL A 10 10.33 6.92 -9.72
CA VAL A 10 9.37 7.70 -10.50
C VAL A 10 7.94 7.23 -10.24
N TYR A 11 7.69 5.94 -10.31
CA TYR A 11 6.34 5.40 -10.09
C TYR A 11 5.88 5.58 -8.64
N LYS A 12 6.79 5.44 -7.68
CA LYS A 12 6.47 5.69 -6.28
C LYS A 12 6.05 7.15 -6.08
N ARG A 13 6.80 8.09 -6.64
CA ARG A 13 6.46 9.50 -6.56
C ARG A 13 5.12 9.80 -7.21
N GLN A 14 4.85 9.22 -8.39
CA GLN A 14 3.58 9.39 -9.08
C GLN A 14 2.42 8.91 -8.20
N GLY A 15 2.56 7.74 -7.57
CA GLY A 15 1.55 7.20 -6.67
C GLY A 15 1.28 8.11 -5.47
N LEU A 16 2.34 8.59 -4.83
CA LEU A 16 2.22 9.49 -3.69
C LEU A 16 1.59 10.83 -4.10
N ASP A 17 1.99 11.37 -5.26
CA ASP A 17 1.43 12.61 -5.78
C ASP A 17 -0.06 12.44 -6.12
N MET A 18 -0.46 11.29 -6.67
CA MET A 18 -1.87 10.99 -6.91
C MET A 18 -2.67 10.94 -5.62
N MET A 19 -2.12 10.34 -4.57
CA MET A 19 -2.79 10.33 -3.27
C MET A 19 -3.02 11.76 -2.76
N LYS A 20 -2.08 12.66 -2.98
CA LYS A 20 -2.19 14.05 -2.55
C LYS A 20 -3.22 14.81 -3.40
N SER A 21 -3.24 14.60 -4.71
CA SER A 21 -4.12 15.34 -5.61
C SER A 21 -5.54 14.77 -5.62
N GLU A 22 -5.70 13.46 -5.60
CA GLU A 22 -7.00 12.81 -5.70
C GLU A 22 -7.67 12.56 -4.35
N LYS A 23 -6.89 12.50 -3.27
CA LYS A 23 -7.39 12.26 -1.91
C LYS A 23 -8.33 11.05 -1.87
N PRO A 24 -7.87 9.85 -2.29
CA PRO A 24 -8.73 8.67 -2.28
C PRO A 24 -9.19 8.33 -0.86
N ASP A 25 -10.32 7.66 -0.76
CA ASP A 25 -10.86 7.23 0.53
C ASP A 25 -10.12 6.02 1.09
N LEU A 26 -9.43 5.26 0.23
CA LEU A 26 -8.68 4.08 0.61
C LEU A 26 -7.72 3.71 -0.52
N VAL A 27 -6.58 3.13 -0.19
CA VAL A 27 -5.59 2.65 -1.15
C VAL A 27 -5.35 1.17 -0.95
N LEU A 28 -5.39 0.41 -2.04
CA LEU A 28 -4.89 -0.97 -2.07
C LEU A 28 -3.45 -0.92 -2.57
N MET A 29 -2.51 -1.33 -1.73
CA MET A 29 -1.09 -1.27 -2.05
C MET A 29 -0.55 -2.67 -2.32
N ASP A 30 -0.25 -2.95 -3.59
CA ASP A 30 0.34 -4.23 -3.99
C ASP A 30 1.83 -4.23 -3.63
N MET A 31 2.20 -5.09 -2.71
CA MET A 31 3.60 -5.20 -2.23
C MET A 31 4.48 -6.07 -3.13
N GLY A 32 3.88 -6.73 -4.12
CA GLY A 32 4.60 -7.64 -5.02
C GLY A 32 4.98 -7.06 -6.37
N LEU A 33 4.80 -5.77 -6.60
CA LEU A 33 5.15 -5.16 -7.87
C LEU A 33 6.67 -5.14 -8.05
N PRO A 34 7.17 -5.53 -9.24
CA PRO A 34 8.62 -5.68 -9.42
C PRO A 34 9.39 -4.36 -9.48
N VAL A 35 8.72 -3.25 -9.78
CA VAL A 35 9.38 -1.95 -9.97
C VAL A 35 9.17 -1.03 -8.79
N VAL A 36 8.02 -1.11 -8.12
CA VAL A 36 7.66 -0.23 -7.02
C VAL A 36 7.77 -0.99 -5.69
N ASP A 37 8.54 -0.44 -4.76
CA ASP A 37 8.58 -0.96 -3.39
C ASP A 37 7.37 -0.42 -2.62
N GLY A 38 6.34 -1.25 -2.51
CA GLY A 38 5.10 -0.89 -1.81
C GLY A 38 5.30 -0.66 -0.31
N TRP A 39 6.29 -1.35 0.30
CA TRP A 39 6.62 -1.15 1.70
C TRP A 39 7.14 0.27 1.94
N ASP A 40 8.08 0.70 1.10
CA ASP A 40 8.65 2.04 1.17
C ASP A 40 7.59 3.11 0.84
N ALA A 41 6.80 2.88 -0.20
CA ALA A 41 5.72 3.80 -0.56
C ALA A 41 4.72 3.98 0.58
N THR A 42 4.34 2.90 1.26
CA THR A 42 3.44 2.95 2.41
C THR A 42 4.08 3.73 3.57
N THR A 43 5.35 3.47 3.85
CA THR A 43 6.08 4.19 4.90
C THR A 43 6.09 5.68 4.62
N GLN A 44 6.37 6.08 3.39
CA GLN A 44 6.40 7.50 3.03
C GLN A 44 5.01 8.13 3.09
N ALA A 45 3.97 7.43 2.62
CA ALA A 45 2.60 7.93 2.69
C ALA A 45 2.18 8.16 4.15
N LYS A 46 2.50 7.24 5.04
CA LYS A 46 2.13 7.34 6.45
C LYS A 46 2.95 8.38 7.21
N ALA A 47 4.09 8.78 6.67
CA ALA A 47 4.90 9.86 7.23
C ALA A 47 4.50 11.25 6.72
N ASP A 48 3.66 11.32 5.69
CA ASP A 48 3.25 12.59 5.09
C ASP A 48 1.92 13.07 5.70
N PRO A 49 1.92 14.22 6.41
CA PRO A 49 0.70 14.70 7.08
C PRO A 49 -0.49 14.93 6.14
N GLU A 50 -0.24 15.19 4.85
CA GLU A 50 -1.33 15.41 3.89
C GLU A 50 -2.13 14.15 3.60
N ILE A 51 -1.49 12.98 3.67
CA ILE A 51 -2.10 11.72 3.22
C ILE A 51 -2.01 10.60 4.27
N SER A 52 -1.42 10.85 5.42
CA SER A 52 -1.23 9.83 6.46
C SER A 52 -2.55 9.26 6.99
N SER A 53 -3.65 9.99 6.86
CA SER A 53 -4.96 9.54 7.33
C SER A 53 -5.68 8.63 6.32
N ILE A 54 -5.19 8.52 5.08
CA ILE A 54 -5.81 7.66 4.07
C ILE A 54 -5.52 6.20 4.42
N PRO A 55 -6.56 5.35 4.59
CA PRO A 55 -6.32 3.93 4.89
C PRO A 55 -5.58 3.24 3.76
N ILE A 56 -4.62 2.40 4.11
CA ILE A 56 -3.86 1.59 3.16
C ILE A 56 -3.98 0.12 3.56
N ILE A 57 -4.50 -0.71 2.64
CA ILE A 57 -4.54 -2.15 2.80
C ILE A 57 -3.42 -2.74 1.96
N ALA A 58 -2.47 -3.42 2.59
CA ALA A 58 -1.36 -4.06 1.91
C ALA A 58 -1.81 -5.38 1.29
N LEU A 59 -1.51 -5.59 0.01
CA LEU A 59 -1.78 -6.85 -0.68
C LEU A 59 -0.46 -7.58 -0.94
N THR A 60 -0.33 -8.79 -0.42
CA THR A 60 0.90 -9.59 -0.55
C THR A 60 0.60 -10.95 -1.19
N ALA A 61 1.66 -11.58 -1.75
CA ALA A 61 1.54 -12.91 -2.32
C ALA A 61 1.54 -14.02 -1.25
N HIS A 62 1.93 -13.70 -0.03
CA HIS A 62 2.11 -14.70 1.04
C HIS A 62 1.42 -14.28 2.33
N ALA A 63 0.86 -15.28 3.04
CA ALA A 63 0.17 -15.07 4.31
C ALA A 63 1.07 -15.35 5.52
N LEU A 64 2.37 -15.07 5.40
CA LEU A 64 3.33 -15.30 6.48
C LEU A 64 3.19 -14.23 7.55
N GLU A 65 3.37 -14.62 8.81
CA GLU A 65 3.34 -13.67 9.92
C GLU A 65 4.39 -12.57 9.77
N SER A 66 5.55 -12.90 9.19
CA SER A 66 6.60 -11.90 8.93
C SER A 66 6.14 -10.84 7.93
N ASP A 67 5.37 -11.22 6.92
CA ASP A 67 4.82 -10.26 5.94
C ASP A 67 3.74 -9.38 6.57
N LYS A 68 2.89 -9.98 7.39
CA LYS A 68 1.86 -9.25 8.12
C LYS A 68 2.50 -8.23 9.07
N GLN A 69 3.53 -8.65 9.80
CA GLN A 69 4.23 -7.75 10.71
C GLN A 69 4.93 -6.63 9.94
N LYS A 70 5.53 -6.95 8.81
CA LYS A 70 6.18 -5.95 7.96
C LYS A 70 5.17 -4.91 7.46
N ALA A 71 3.96 -5.35 7.08
CA ALA A 71 2.90 -4.44 6.67
C ALA A 71 2.50 -3.49 7.80
N LEU A 72 2.31 -4.02 8.99
CA LEU A 72 1.98 -3.21 10.16
C LEU A 72 3.12 -2.26 10.52
N ASP A 73 4.36 -2.72 10.46
CA ASP A 73 5.54 -1.91 10.81
C ASP A 73 5.73 -0.73 9.84
N CYS A 74 5.37 -0.87 8.57
CA CYS A 74 5.45 0.24 7.63
C CYS A 74 4.24 1.18 7.70
N GLY A 75 3.27 0.88 8.57
CA GLY A 75 2.12 1.75 8.84
C GLY A 75 0.86 1.41 8.08
N ALA A 76 0.80 0.27 7.37
CA ALA A 76 -0.42 -0.15 6.71
C ALA A 76 -1.54 -0.37 7.75
N ASP A 77 -2.75 -0.02 7.37
CA ASP A 77 -3.90 -0.12 8.26
C ASP A 77 -4.47 -1.54 8.33
N ASP A 78 -4.29 -2.31 7.26
CA ASP A 78 -4.69 -3.71 7.20
C ASP A 78 -3.86 -4.42 6.13
N PHE A 79 -4.11 -5.70 5.98
CA PHE A 79 -3.32 -6.61 5.18
C PHE A 79 -4.24 -7.66 4.58
N ASP A 80 -4.01 -8.04 3.32
CA ASP A 80 -4.69 -9.17 2.69
C ASP A 80 -3.74 -9.87 1.72
N THR A 81 -4.16 -11.03 1.25
CA THR A 81 -3.31 -11.88 0.43
C THR A 81 -3.89 -12.05 -0.97
N LYS A 82 -3.00 -12.29 -1.94
CA LYS A 82 -3.38 -12.70 -3.29
C LYS A 82 -3.34 -14.23 -3.40
N PRO A 83 -4.21 -14.87 -4.16
CA PRO A 83 -5.26 -14.27 -4.98
C PRO A 83 -6.35 -13.62 -4.13
N VAL A 84 -6.93 -12.54 -4.65
CA VAL A 84 -7.91 -11.74 -3.92
C VAL A 84 -9.20 -12.55 -3.70
N ASP A 85 -9.63 -12.62 -2.44
CA ASP A 85 -10.96 -13.07 -2.08
C ASP A 85 -11.83 -11.81 -1.98
N PHE A 86 -12.69 -11.59 -2.96
CA PHE A 86 -13.44 -10.34 -3.05
C PHE A 86 -14.34 -10.11 -1.86
N LYS A 87 -14.98 -11.16 -1.36
CA LYS A 87 -15.87 -11.04 -0.20
C LYS A 87 -15.10 -10.56 1.04
N ARG A 88 -13.96 -11.18 1.29
CA ARG A 88 -13.12 -10.80 2.43
C ARG A 88 -12.53 -9.40 2.25
N LEU A 89 -12.03 -9.08 1.05
CA LEU A 89 -11.44 -7.77 0.78
C LEU A 89 -12.48 -6.66 0.88
N LEU A 90 -13.67 -6.85 0.31
CA LEU A 90 -14.74 -5.87 0.40
C LEU A 90 -15.18 -5.62 1.84
N SER A 91 -15.20 -6.67 2.67
CA SER A 91 -15.50 -6.53 4.09
C SER A 91 -14.48 -5.64 4.80
N LYS A 92 -13.19 -5.82 4.47
CA LYS A 92 -12.13 -4.97 5.02
C LYS A 92 -12.26 -3.53 4.56
N ILE A 93 -12.51 -3.33 3.27
CA ILE A 93 -12.70 -1.99 2.70
C ILE A 93 -13.88 -1.30 3.40
N ASP A 94 -15.01 -1.98 3.52
CA ASP A 94 -16.20 -1.42 4.16
C ASP A 94 -15.93 -1.00 5.60
N SER A 95 -15.09 -1.73 6.32
CA SER A 95 -14.76 -1.40 7.70
C SER A 95 -14.04 -0.06 7.83
N PHE A 96 -13.32 0.37 6.79
CA PHE A 96 -12.63 1.67 6.78
C PHE A 96 -13.49 2.81 6.25
N LEU A 97 -14.48 2.50 5.41
CA LEU A 97 -15.31 3.52 4.76
C LEU A 97 -16.64 3.76 5.49
N ALA A 98 -16.97 2.94 6.45
CA ALA A 98 -18.23 3.04 7.19
C ALA A 98 -18.27 4.24 8.13
#